data_358dd3d6adb9dd36323c7a6bfa98bd0b
#
_entry.id   358dd3d6adb9dd36323c7a6bfa98bd0b
#
_cell.length_a   1.000
_cell.length_b   1.000
_cell.length_c   1.000
_cell.angle_alpha   90.00
_cell.angle_beta   90.00
_cell.angle_gamma   90.00
#
_symmetry.space_group_name_H-M   'P 1'
#
loop_
_entity.id
_entity.type
_entity.pdbx_description
1 polymer ?
#
loop_
_entity_poly.entity_id
_entity_poly.type
_entity_poly.pdbx_seq_one_letter_code
_entity_poly.pdbx_strand_id
1 'polypeptide(L)'
;MNRRIRTTSIPSKCAIRASSFACIFVYMAFACSLSGAAQQSTHAAPLAKSGKKQSNLRSSRSRDAVGSYVGSKVCASCHSNIYSSFRQTSMGMSMLPGDANSLVSMLPVPATVYDKDSNQYFDVMRKDGGIFQSQYALDDDGKELFRQTWKLDYDIGAGANGFGFLIQRDHYLFEAPLSYYTTTHTWGFSPGFELQNRGFTRPILGRCITCHSGRPNPVVGQVGLYKDPPFDELAVGCENCHGPGALHVAERTQELMTDVPPSGGADASIVNPARLSGWLADNICMRCHQGQDVRVDMPGKNLQDFRPGMLLGDYVSIFKIAPEPGASPSALPLEHYFGMTLSKCYRASRGLHCITCHDPHVESSAPKALANYRSRCLGCHTEQSCRLDPAKRAATNPTDDCLTCHMPKRTVTTIAHAALTDHSIPAQVNSIPQASDQSVDKQKPELLVLSAPPDEWKQLQSVPPVSLLQAYDSLVREGRHEFDPLLTQLLQQVASSPPTDPAVLRVLARSEFRKSTSAGTAMAIEDMRRLLRTTAPNIDDYLFLGDLYARTQQEEKAVSILEKARSSSPYFREVYEMLASDYMTLSRYRDALAVLQQGIELFPDDLKLHALKKRADSVTLVPVQ
;
A
#
# COMPACT_ATOMS: atom_id res chain seq x y z
N MET A 1 16.22 11.39 63.20
CA MET A 1 15.94 10.01 63.67
C MET A 1 16.31 9.04 62.58
N ASN A 2 17.41 8.31 62.86
CA ASN A 2 18.02 7.32 61.93
C ASN A 2 17.15 6.11 61.73
N ARG A 3 17.03 5.60 60.49
CA ARG A 3 16.92 4.14 60.25
C ARG A 3 17.71 3.75 59.00
N ARG A 4 18.61 2.81 59.27
CA ARG A 4 19.62 2.21 58.40
C ARG A 4 19.01 1.35 57.31
N ILE A 5 19.60 1.45 56.13
CA ILE A 5 19.42 0.53 54.98
C ILE A 5 20.33 -0.67 55.20
N ARG A 6 19.78 -1.86 55.14
CA ARG A 6 20.53 -3.15 55.07
C ARG A 6 20.76 -3.55 53.62
N THR A 7 22.01 -3.66 53.27
CA THR A 7 22.51 -4.29 52.06
C THR A 7 22.51 -5.79 52.24
N THR A 8 21.91 -6.52 51.30
CA THR A 8 22.11 -7.97 51.13
C THR A 8 22.79 -8.24 49.79
N SER A 9 23.90 -8.91 49.89
CA SER A 9 24.81 -9.33 48.82
C SER A 9 24.23 -10.40 47.91
N ILE A 10 24.50 -10.27 46.61
CA ILE A 10 24.20 -11.26 45.56
C ILE A 10 25.44 -12.12 45.32
N PRO A 11 25.33 -13.45 45.21
CA PRO A 11 26.44 -14.27 44.72
C PRO A 11 26.42 -14.32 43.18
N SER A 12 27.56 -14.01 42.62
CA SER A 12 27.91 -14.22 41.20
C SER A 12 28.11 -15.70 40.89
N LYS A 13 27.52 -16.21 39.82
CA LYS A 13 28.03 -17.15 38.82
C LYS A 13 26.91 -17.75 37.99
N CYS A 14 26.75 -17.28 36.76
CA CYS A 14 26.28 -18.16 35.72
C CYS A 14 26.89 -17.70 34.40
N ALA A 15 27.51 -18.63 33.72
CA ALA A 15 28.28 -18.44 32.50
C ALA A 15 27.40 -18.07 31.32
N ILE A 16 27.77 -17.03 30.61
CA ILE A 16 27.19 -16.62 29.36
C ILE A 16 27.74 -17.52 28.26
N ARG A 17 26.90 -18.45 27.80
CA ARG A 17 27.09 -19.04 26.46
C ARG A 17 26.39 -18.10 25.48
N ALA A 18 27.15 -17.41 24.67
CA ALA A 18 26.67 -16.64 23.54
C ALA A 18 26.06 -17.60 22.50
N SER A 19 24.73 -17.55 22.37
CA SER A 19 24.02 -18.09 21.22
C SER A 19 23.64 -16.89 20.37
N SER A 20 24.40 -16.64 19.31
CA SER A 20 24.09 -15.67 18.26
C SER A 20 22.94 -16.21 17.40
N PHE A 21 21.72 -16.07 17.87
CA PHE A 21 20.51 -16.42 17.11
C PHE A 21 19.39 -15.49 17.53
N ALA A 22 19.30 -14.35 16.89
CA ALA A 22 18.04 -13.60 16.77
C ALA A 22 18.28 -12.21 16.17
N CYS A 23 18.52 -12.11 14.88
CA CYS A 23 18.43 -10.81 14.20
C CYS A 23 18.23 -10.95 12.68
N ILE A 24 17.31 -11.80 12.21
CA ILE A 24 16.93 -11.79 10.77
C ILE A 24 15.40 -11.82 10.55
N PHE A 25 14.59 -11.88 11.58
CA PHE A 25 13.14 -11.95 11.40
C PHE A 25 12.37 -10.83 12.12
N VAL A 26 12.63 -9.57 11.77
CA VAL A 26 11.64 -8.50 11.94
C VAL A 26 11.52 -7.75 10.61
N TYR A 27 11.21 -8.50 9.57
CA TYR A 27 10.76 -8.00 8.28
C TYR A 27 9.25 -8.08 8.24
N MET A 28 8.58 -7.36 9.12
CA MET A 28 7.13 -7.41 9.11
C MET A 28 6.50 -6.12 9.58
N ALA A 29 6.29 -5.26 8.67
CA ALA A 29 5.15 -4.38 8.78
C ALA A 29 4.50 -4.07 7.43
N PHE A 30 5.00 -4.50 6.28
CA PHE A 30 4.30 -4.25 5.01
C PHE A 30 4.95 -5.04 3.85
N ALA A 31 4.94 -6.37 3.93
CA ALA A 31 5.21 -7.18 2.76
C ALA A 31 3.91 -7.72 2.21
N CYS A 32 3.33 -7.05 1.26
CA CYS A 32 2.29 -7.61 0.42
C CYS A 32 2.92 -8.45 -0.69
N SER A 33 2.31 -9.55 -0.93
CA SER A 33 2.66 -10.51 -1.95
C SER A 33 2.66 -9.89 -3.35
N LEU A 34 3.76 -10.00 -4.04
CA LEU A 34 3.86 -9.73 -5.47
C LEU A 34 3.55 -11.03 -6.21
N SER A 35 2.53 -11.05 -7.01
CA SER A 35 2.34 -12.08 -8.03
C SER A 35 1.60 -11.51 -9.22
N GLY A 36 2.14 -11.75 -10.38
CA GLY A 36 1.50 -11.46 -11.65
C GLY A 36 2.49 -11.44 -12.80
N ALA A 37 2.85 -12.59 -13.34
CA ALA A 37 3.52 -12.67 -14.64
C ALA A 37 2.48 -12.79 -15.74
N ALA A 38 2.46 -11.85 -16.68
CA ALA A 38 1.67 -11.94 -17.89
C ALA A 38 2.41 -12.83 -18.91
N GLN A 39 1.82 -13.95 -19.28
CA GLN A 39 2.22 -14.70 -20.48
C GLN A 39 1.57 -14.07 -21.72
N GLN A 40 2.38 -13.60 -22.65
CA GLN A 40 1.94 -13.34 -24.02
C GLN A 40 1.94 -14.67 -24.80
N SER A 41 0.77 -15.16 -25.14
CA SER A 41 0.61 -16.26 -26.10
C SER A 41 0.54 -15.69 -27.52
N THR A 42 1.56 -15.98 -28.32
CA THR A 42 1.54 -15.75 -29.77
C THR A 42 0.81 -16.91 -30.46
N HIS A 43 -0.37 -16.65 -31.02
CA HIS A 43 -0.97 -17.51 -32.02
C HIS A 43 -0.98 -16.78 -33.34
N ALA A 44 -0.27 -17.35 -34.31
CA ALA A 44 -0.28 -16.96 -35.71
C ALA A 44 -1.62 -17.38 -36.36
N ALA A 45 -2.25 -16.48 -37.07
CA ALA A 45 -3.41 -16.75 -37.92
C ALA A 45 -3.04 -16.70 -39.40
N PRO A 46 -3.70 -17.48 -40.28
CA PRO A 46 -3.34 -17.59 -41.69
C PRO A 46 -3.90 -16.45 -42.55
N LEU A 47 -3.16 -16.13 -43.59
CA LEU A 47 -3.45 -15.15 -44.64
C LEU A 47 -4.73 -15.51 -45.42
N ALA A 48 -5.64 -14.57 -45.56
CA ALA A 48 -6.70 -14.54 -46.55
C ALA A 48 -6.80 -13.20 -47.25
N LYS A 49 -7.09 -13.29 -48.55
CA LYS A 49 -6.86 -12.32 -49.63
C LYS A 49 -7.80 -11.11 -49.67
N SER A 50 -7.21 -10.04 -50.12
CA SER A 50 -7.66 -8.80 -50.77
C SER A 50 -9.15 -8.56 -51.08
N GLY A 51 -9.65 -7.39 -50.67
CA GLY A 51 -10.83 -6.77 -51.27
C GLY A 51 -11.44 -5.63 -50.45
N LYS A 52 -11.35 -4.40 -51.00
CA LYS A 52 -11.99 -3.13 -50.60
C LYS A 52 -11.30 -2.27 -49.53
N LYS A 53 -10.38 -1.46 -50.02
CA LYS A 53 -9.86 -0.28 -49.31
C LYS A 53 -10.84 0.90 -49.49
N GLN A 54 -11.66 1.21 -48.47
CA GLN A 54 -12.14 2.60 -48.21
C GLN A 54 -13.02 2.74 -46.97
N SER A 55 -13.45 1.62 -46.31
CA SER A 55 -14.28 1.73 -45.09
C SER A 55 -13.52 1.46 -43.78
N ASN A 56 -12.24 1.04 -43.84
CA ASN A 56 -11.51 0.55 -42.66
C ASN A 56 -10.72 1.64 -41.89
N LEU A 57 -10.60 2.86 -42.41
CA LEU A 57 -9.91 3.94 -41.67
C LEU A 57 -10.76 4.57 -40.56
N ARG A 58 -12.10 4.49 -40.64
CA ARG A 58 -13.01 4.97 -39.60
C ARG A 58 -13.14 3.99 -38.43
N SER A 59 -13.04 2.67 -38.69
CA SER A 59 -13.21 1.64 -37.66
C SER A 59 -11.94 1.35 -36.84
N SER A 60 -10.75 1.63 -37.38
CA SER A 60 -9.50 1.50 -36.62
C SER A 60 -9.32 2.61 -35.60
N ARG A 61 -9.57 3.88 -35.99
CA ARG A 61 -9.47 5.01 -35.05
C ARG A 61 -10.43 4.93 -33.87
N SER A 62 -11.63 4.37 -34.06
CA SER A 62 -12.57 4.20 -32.94
C SER A 62 -12.20 3.04 -32.00
N ARG A 63 -11.55 1.97 -32.51
CA ARG A 63 -11.09 0.87 -31.64
C ARG A 63 -9.87 1.21 -30.80
N ASP A 64 -8.97 2.03 -31.34
CA ASP A 64 -7.78 2.48 -30.61
C ASP A 64 -8.14 3.53 -29.53
N ALA A 65 -9.29 4.22 -29.68
CA ALA A 65 -9.82 5.16 -28.69
C ALA A 65 -10.53 4.45 -27.51
N VAL A 66 -11.08 3.25 -27.73
CA VAL A 66 -11.75 2.47 -26.69
C VAL A 66 -10.73 1.95 -25.68
N GLY A 67 -10.55 2.65 -24.56
CA GLY A 67 -9.60 2.29 -23.53
C GLY A 67 -8.44 3.26 -23.35
N SER A 68 -8.36 4.32 -24.16
CA SER A 68 -7.32 5.36 -24.03
C SER A 68 -7.74 6.46 -23.07
N TYR A 69 -6.82 6.85 -22.21
CA TYR A 69 -6.97 7.95 -21.25
C TYR A 69 -6.54 9.28 -21.89
N VAL A 70 -7.20 10.36 -21.50
CA VAL A 70 -6.91 11.71 -22.02
C VAL A 70 -6.43 12.68 -20.95
N GLY A 71 -6.61 12.34 -19.67
CA GLY A 71 -6.28 13.18 -18.53
C GLY A 71 -7.37 14.21 -18.20
N SER A 72 -7.50 14.52 -16.92
CA SER A 72 -8.59 15.39 -16.40
C SER A 72 -8.62 16.79 -16.99
N LYS A 73 -7.49 17.33 -17.47
CA LYS A 73 -7.45 18.65 -18.12
C LYS A 73 -8.28 18.72 -19.40
N VAL A 74 -8.40 17.63 -20.14
CA VAL A 74 -9.22 17.56 -21.34
C VAL A 74 -10.71 17.67 -20.98
N CYS A 75 -11.13 17.05 -19.88
CA CYS A 75 -12.51 17.13 -19.39
C CYS A 75 -12.92 18.55 -19.01
N ALA A 76 -11.97 19.37 -18.53
CA ALA A 76 -12.21 20.75 -18.12
C ALA A 76 -12.75 21.65 -19.25
N SER A 77 -12.45 21.33 -20.52
CA SER A 77 -12.91 22.13 -21.67
C SER A 77 -14.43 22.17 -21.81
N CYS A 78 -15.13 21.09 -21.40
CA CYS A 78 -16.60 21.00 -21.41
C CYS A 78 -17.20 20.99 -20.00
N HIS A 79 -16.50 20.49 -19.00
CA HIS A 79 -16.97 20.31 -17.63
C HIS A 79 -16.23 21.23 -16.63
N SER A 80 -15.99 22.50 -16.99
CA SER A 80 -15.15 23.44 -16.24
C SER A 80 -15.55 23.61 -14.77
N ASN A 81 -16.85 23.72 -14.48
CA ASN A 81 -17.36 23.89 -13.10
C ASN A 81 -17.11 22.65 -12.24
N ILE A 82 -17.36 21.46 -12.78
CA ILE A 82 -17.12 20.18 -12.09
C ILE A 82 -15.61 20.00 -11.88
N TYR A 83 -14.83 20.26 -12.91
CA TYR A 83 -13.36 20.19 -12.82
C TYR A 83 -12.82 21.11 -11.72
N SER A 84 -13.25 22.38 -11.69
CA SER A 84 -12.79 23.35 -10.70
C SER A 84 -13.18 22.96 -9.27
N SER A 85 -14.39 22.46 -9.07
CA SER A 85 -14.86 21.96 -7.78
C SER A 85 -14.07 20.71 -7.35
N PHE A 86 -13.93 19.73 -8.24
CA PHE A 86 -13.23 18.48 -7.95
C PHE A 86 -11.75 18.69 -7.61
N ARG A 87 -11.07 19.61 -8.33
CA ARG A 87 -9.66 19.94 -8.04
C ARG A 87 -9.41 20.56 -6.66
N GLN A 88 -10.48 20.95 -5.95
CA GLN A 88 -10.41 21.42 -4.56
C GLN A 88 -10.73 20.32 -3.54
N THR A 89 -11.12 19.12 -4.00
CA THR A 89 -11.36 17.99 -3.10
C THR A 89 -10.04 17.34 -2.66
N SER A 90 -10.10 16.64 -1.54
CA SER A 90 -8.97 15.85 -1.05
C SER A 90 -8.51 14.78 -2.05
N MET A 91 -9.40 14.23 -2.88
CA MET A 91 -9.02 13.33 -3.98
C MET A 91 -8.32 14.08 -5.11
N GLY A 92 -8.88 15.22 -5.54
CA GLY A 92 -8.29 16.04 -6.60
C GLY A 92 -6.96 16.71 -6.23
N MET A 93 -6.62 16.75 -4.94
CA MET A 93 -5.35 17.26 -4.41
C MET A 93 -4.50 16.16 -3.77
N SER A 94 -4.81 14.88 -4.00
CA SER A 94 -4.16 13.78 -3.31
C SER A 94 -2.65 13.65 -3.57
N MET A 95 -2.14 14.32 -4.60
CA MET A 95 -0.72 14.35 -4.94
C MET A 95 -0.40 15.60 -5.77
N LEU A 96 0.64 16.33 -5.39
CA LEU A 96 1.13 17.51 -6.11
C LEU A 96 2.64 17.40 -6.38
N PRO A 97 3.20 18.18 -7.32
CA PRO A 97 4.65 18.36 -7.39
C PRO A 97 5.18 18.96 -6.08
N GLY A 98 6.33 18.48 -5.61
CA GLY A 98 6.93 18.94 -4.34
C GLY A 98 7.37 20.41 -4.34
N ASP A 99 7.46 21.05 -5.51
CA ASP A 99 7.73 22.48 -5.68
C ASP A 99 6.47 23.32 -5.97
N ALA A 100 5.27 22.74 -5.81
CA ALA A 100 4.02 23.49 -5.96
C ALA A 100 3.97 24.67 -4.97
N ASN A 101 3.79 25.89 -5.47
CA ASN A 101 3.81 27.11 -4.65
C ASN A 101 2.82 27.07 -3.49
N SER A 102 1.64 26.49 -3.69
CA SER A 102 0.63 26.31 -2.64
C SER A 102 1.14 25.44 -1.48
N LEU A 103 1.81 24.33 -1.80
CA LEU A 103 2.41 23.41 -0.82
C LEU A 103 3.61 24.06 -0.13
N VAL A 104 4.57 24.59 -0.91
CA VAL A 104 5.81 25.20 -0.39
C VAL A 104 5.53 26.35 0.55
N SER A 105 4.50 27.18 0.29
CA SER A 105 4.12 28.30 1.15
C SER A 105 3.44 27.88 2.45
N MET A 106 2.80 26.73 2.47
CA MET A 106 2.03 26.24 3.62
C MET A 106 2.91 25.54 4.67
N LEU A 107 4.00 24.89 4.23
CA LEU A 107 4.83 24.08 5.11
C LEU A 107 5.73 24.95 6.00
N PRO A 108 5.70 24.76 7.35
CA PRO A 108 6.59 25.46 8.27
C PRO A 108 8.02 24.90 8.18
N VAL A 109 8.92 25.69 7.63
CA VAL A 109 10.34 25.38 7.50
C VAL A 109 11.18 26.60 7.87
N PRO A 110 12.38 26.44 8.47
CA PRO A 110 13.07 25.17 8.75
C PRO A 110 12.47 24.40 9.92
N ALA A 111 12.73 23.09 9.95
CA ALA A 111 12.37 22.21 11.07
C ALA A 111 13.43 21.12 11.25
N THR A 112 13.58 20.63 12.48
CA THR A 112 14.47 19.50 12.82
C THR A 112 13.69 18.51 13.68
N VAL A 113 13.81 17.22 13.36
CA VAL A 113 13.31 16.10 14.16
C VAL A 113 14.49 15.23 14.56
N TYR A 114 14.58 14.88 15.83
CA TYR A 114 15.62 13.99 16.36
C TYR A 114 15.04 12.61 16.65
N ASP A 115 15.67 11.59 16.08
CA ASP A 115 15.39 10.17 16.35
C ASP A 115 16.38 9.66 17.41
N LYS A 116 15.88 9.44 18.63
CA LYS A 116 16.72 8.95 19.74
C LYS A 116 17.08 7.47 19.61
N ASP A 117 16.29 6.68 18.87
CA ASP A 117 16.51 5.25 18.77
C ASP A 117 17.68 4.97 17.80
N SER A 118 17.81 5.76 16.73
CA SER A 118 18.92 5.70 15.79
C SER A 118 20.04 6.72 16.06
N ASN A 119 19.85 7.67 17.00
CA ASN A 119 20.73 8.81 17.25
C ASN A 119 21.00 9.63 15.99
N GLN A 120 19.94 9.93 15.22
CA GLN A 120 20.01 10.66 13.96
C GLN A 120 19.12 11.89 13.97
N TYR A 121 19.47 12.85 13.15
CA TYR A 121 18.75 14.11 12.98
C TYR A 121 18.16 14.16 11.56
N PHE A 122 16.98 14.75 11.46
CA PHE A 122 16.28 14.98 10.21
C PHE A 122 15.90 16.45 10.10
N ASP A 123 16.50 17.15 9.13
CA ASP A 123 16.18 18.55 8.86
C ASP A 123 15.22 18.66 7.69
N VAL A 124 14.31 19.63 7.77
CA VAL A 124 13.50 20.07 6.62
C VAL A 124 13.84 21.52 6.32
N MET A 125 14.14 21.81 5.08
CA MET A 125 14.58 23.14 4.66
C MET A 125 14.00 23.54 3.31
N ARG A 126 13.90 24.85 3.08
CA ARG A 126 13.57 25.42 1.77
C ARG A 126 14.87 25.82 1.07
N LYS A 127 15.01 25.35 -0.17
CA LYS A 127 16.15 25.68 -1.02
C LYS A 127 15.70 25.70 -2.49
N ASP A 128 16.18 26.67 -3.29
CA ASP A 128 15.96 26.75 -4.73
C ASP A 128 14.48 26.58 -5.18
N GLY A 129 13.55 27.14 -4.38
CA GLY A 129 12.11 27.07 -4.64
C GLY A 129 11.44 25.75 -4.28
N GLY A 130 12.17 24.75 -3.79
CA GLY A 130 11.65 23.45 -3.34
C GLY A 130 11.84 23.20 -1.87
N ILE A 131 11.31 22.08 -1.40
CA ILE A 131 11.51 21.55 -0.05
C ILE A 131 12.50 20.39 -0.12
N PHE A 132 13.41 20.35 0.85
CA PHE A 132 14.42 19.30 0.99
C PHE A 132 14.34 18.71 2.39
N GLN A 133 14.64 17.42 2.47
CA GLN A 133 14.90 16.75 3.76
C GLN A 133 16.35 16.26 3.78
N SER A 134 17.00 16.41 4.95
CA SER A 134 18.31 15.86 5.23
C SER A 134 18.22 14.85 6.37
N GLN A 135 19.06 13.82 6.32
CA GLN A 135 19.32 12.87 7.39
C GLN A 135 20.80 12.92 7.72
N TYR A 136 21.17 13.01 9.00
CA TYR A 136 22.57 13.02 9.42
C TYR A 136 22.74 12.49 10.83
N ALA A 137 23.95 12.08 11.15
CA ALA A 137 24.36 11.72 12.52
C ALA A 137 25.60 12.51 12.92
N LEU A 138 25.76 12.73 14.21
CA LEU A 138 26.92 13.41 14.79
C LEU A 138 27.72 12.41 15.64
N ASP A 139 29.05 12.58 15.68
CA ASP A 139 29.91 11.91 16.66
C ASP A 139 29.85 12.62 18.03
N ASP A 140 30.61 12.10 18.99
CA ASP A 140 30.66 12.64 20.36
C ASP A 140 31.23 14.06 20.42
N ASP A 141 31.99 14.50 19.43
CA ASP A 141 32.55 15.83 19.29
C ASP A 141 31.64 16.79 18.51
N GLY A 142 30.46 16.31 18.07
CA GLY A 142 29.47 17.07 17.30
C GLY A 142 29.81 17.23 15.82
N LYS A 143 30.75 16.45 15.28
CA LYS A 143 31.08 16.43 13.86
C LYS A 143 30.17 15.47 13.11
N GLU A 144 29.77 15.86 11.92
CA GLU A 144 28.93 14.98 11.07
C GLU A 144 29.67 13.71 10.66
N LEU A 145 29.08 12.56 10.99
CA LEU A 145 29.52 11.24 10.53
C LEU A 145 29.08 11.01 9.09
N PHE A 146 27.89 11.42 8.77
CA PHE A 146 27.34 11.45 7.42
C PHE A 146 26.24 12.51 7.32
N ARG A 147 25.94 12.95 6.11
CA ARG A 147 24.73 13.72 5.75
C ARG A 147 24.29 13.31 4.35
N GLN A 148 23.00 13.02 4.20
CA GLN A 148 22.36 12.91 2.90
C GLN A 148 21.19 13.89 2.82
N THR A 149 21.00 14.52 1.67
CA THR A 149 19.96 15.53 1.46
C THR A 149 19.26 15.26 0.13
N TRP A 150 17.95 15.21 0.17
CA TRP A 150 17.12 14.93 -1.00
C TRP A 150 16.05 15.99 -1.16
N LYS A 151 15.79 16.38 -2.43
CA LYS A 151 14.64 17.18 -2.79
C LYS A 151 13.39 16.31 -2.63
N LEU A 152 12.31 16.89 -2.14
CA LEU A 152 11.01 16.28 -2.14
C LEU A 152 10.37 16.52 -3.51
N ASP A 153 10.24 15.46 -4.32
CA ASP A 153 9.79 15.59 -5.71
C ASP A 153 8.27 15.61 -5.83
N TYR A 154 7.59 14.90 -4.92
CA TYR A 154 6.12 14.87 -4.86
C TYR A 154 5.67 14.91 -3.40
N ASP A 155 4.49 15.49 -3.16
CA ASP A 155 3.74 15.26 -1.92
C ASP A 155 2.71 14.14 -2.11
N ILE A 156 2.30 13.54 -1.02
CA ILE A 156 1.16 12.62 -0.94
C ILE A 156 0.24 13.10 0.15
N GLY A 157 -1.04 13.27 -0.20
CA GLY A 157 -2.07 13.72 0.73
C GLY A 157 -2.53 15.13 0.42
N ALA A 158 -3.75 15.42 0.82
CA ALA A 158 -4.40 16.72 0.58
C ALA A 158 -4.42 17.62 1.82
N GLY A 159 -3.62 17.29 2.83
CA GLY A 159 -3.53 18.08 4.07
C GLY A 159 -4.69 17.88 5.05
N ALA A 160 -5.63 16.98 4.80
CA ALA A 160 -6.72 16.72 5.76
C ALA A 160 -6.21 16.18 7.10
N ASN A 161 -5.18 15.35 7.09
CA ASN A 161 -4.46 14.85 8.26
C ASN A 161 -2.98 15.24 8.21
N GLY A 162 -2.41 15.38 7.02
CA GLY A 162 -1.01 15.73 6.80
C GLY A 162 -0.59 15.59 5.35
N PHE A 163 0.71 15.79 5.14
CA PHE A 163 1.41 15.61 3.88
C PHE A 163 2.57 14.65 4.09
N GLY A 164 2.58 13.53 3.37
CA GLY A 164 3.76 12.70 3.17
C GLY A 164 4.52 13.15 1.92
N PHE A 165 5.74 12.66 1.72
CA PHE A 165 6.57 13.09 0.61
C PHE A 165 7.28 11.94 -0.05
N LEU A 166 7.52 12.08 -1.37
CA LEU A 166 8.31 11.14 -2.15
C LEU A 166 9.55 11.84 -2.70
N ILE A 167 10.61 11.05 -2.79
CA ILE A 167 11.82 11.39 -3.54
C ILE A 167 11.96 10.44 -4.72
N GLN A 168 12.49 10.94 -5.82
CA GLN A 168 12.82 10.16 -7.00
C GLN A 168 14.35 10.01 -7.13
N ARG A 169 14.81 8.77 -7.26
CA ARG A 169 16.22 8.45 -7.56
C ARG A 169 16.24 7.58 -8.81
N ASP A 170 16.74 8.10 -9.91
CA ASP A 170 16.62 7.47 -11.23
C ASP A 170 15.14 7.17 -11.54
N HIS A 171 14.80 5.90 -11.75
CA HIS A 171 13.42 5.43 -11.97
C HIS A 171 12.76 4.86 -10.70
N TYR A 172 13.37 5.02 -9.52
CA TYR A 172 12.81 4.54 -8.25
C TYR A 172 12.16 5.67 -7.46
N LEU A 173 11.04 5.35 -6.82
CA LEU A 173 10.37 6.25 -5.88
C LEU A 173 10.50 5.72 -4.46
N PHE A 174 10.87 6.61 -3.53
CA PHE A 174 11.01 6.32 -2.11
C PHE A 174 10.17 7.29 -1.28
N GLU A 175 9.67 6.81 -0.16
CA GLU A 175 9.02 7.65 0.84
C GLU A 175 10.08 8.40 1.64
N ALA A 176 9.88 9.70 1.83
CA ALA A 176 10.73 10.52 2.68
C ALA A 176 10.45 10.23 4.17
N PRO A 177 11.48 10.31 5.04
CA PRO A 177 11.35 9.96 6.45
C PRO A 177 10.35 10.79 7.23
N LEU A 178 10.19 12.07 6.90
CA LEU A 178 9.30 12.97 7.62
C LEU A 178 8.07 13.35 6.82
N SER A 179 6.94 13.37 7.52
CA SER A 179 5.65 13.93 7.10
C SER A 179 5.32 15.17 7.91
N TYR A 180 4.55 16.08 7.34
CA TYR A 180 3.97 17.20 8.07
C TYR A 180 2.53 16.89 8.46
N TYR A 181 2.21 16.88 9.74
CA TYR A 181 0.89 16.58 10.27
C TYR A 181 0.12 17.87 10.54
N THR A 182 -0.91 18.12 9.75
CA THR A 182 -1.74 19.34 9.85
C THR A 182 -2.60 19.39 11.09
N THR A 183 -2.94 18.23 11.68
CA THR A 183 -3.74 18.13 12.90
C THR A 183 -2.99 18.59 14.14
N THR A 184 -1.68 18.42 14.16
CA THR A 184 -0.78 18.84 15.28
C THR A 184 0.09 20.01 14.91
N HIS A 185 0.11 20.43 13.64
CA HIS A 185 1.00 21.46 13.09
C HIS A 185 2.49 21.19 13.32
N THR A 186 2.89 19.90 13.22
CA THR A 186 4.25 19.44 13.48
C THR A 186 4.79 18.55 12.37
N TRP A 187 6.10 18.58 12.19
CA TRP A 187 6.82 17.54 11.48
C TRP A 187 7.03 16.35 12.41
N GLY A 188 6.89 15.15 11.86
CA GLY A 188 7.12 13.89 12.56
C GLY A 188 7.45 12.79 11.56
N PHE A 189 7.78 11.60 12.05
CA PHE A 189 8.07 10.48 11.16
C PHE A 189 6.88 10.11 10.30
N SER A 190 7.15 9.77 9.05
CA SER A 190 6.15 9.21 8.14
C SER A 190 5.63 7.86 8.69
N PRO A 191 4.36 7.48 8.41
CA PRO A 191 3.77 6.29 9.00
C PRO A 191 4.61 5.04 8.80
N GLY A 192 4.95 4.35 9.89
CA GLY A 192 5.78 3.14 9.93
C GLY A 192 7.29 3.36 10.03
N PHE A 193 7.78 4.60 9.95
CA PHE A 193 9.19 4.91 10.23
C PHE A 193 9.50 4.86 11.73
N GLU A 194 8.51 5.03 12.59
CA GLU A 194 8.62 4.86 14.04
C GLU A 194 9.00 3.43 14.44
N LEU A 195 8.62 2.45 13.61
CA LEU A 195 8.92 1.04 13.84
C LEU A 195 10.25 0.64 13.23
N GLN A 196 10.59 1.21 12.09
CA GLN A 196 11.83 0.96 11.35
C GLN A 196 12.16 2.16 10.49
N ASN A 197 13.11 2.97 10.96
CA ASN A 197 13.64 4.07 10.18
C ASN A 197 14.59 3.53 9.10
N ARG A 198 14.17 3.65 7.84
CA ARG A 198 14.95 3.25 6.66
C ARG A 198 15.61 4.44 5.95
N GLY A 199 15.58 5.62 6.57
CA GLY A 199 16.05 6.83 5.91
C GLY A 199 15.34 7.03 4.56
N PHE A 200 16.06 7.44 3.55
CA PHE A 200 15.53 7.68 2.20
C PHE A 200 15.49 6.43 1.29
N THR A 201 15.33 5.25 1.86
CA THR A 201 15.42 3.98 1.10
C THR A 201 14.20 3.08 1.22
N ARG A 202 13.07 3.62 1.72
CA ARG A 202 11.80 2.91 1.77
C ARG A 202 11.08 3.01 0.43
N PRO A 203 11.03 1.92 -0.39
CA PRO A 203 10.47 2.00 -1.73
C PRO A 203 8.95 2.15 -1.70
N ILE A 204 8.41 2.96 -2.60
CA ILE A 204 6.98 3.09 -2.82
C ILE A 204 6.50 1.96 -3.73
N LEU A 205 5.59 1.15 -3.20
CA LEU A 205 5.00 0.05 -3.95
C LEU A 205 3.87 0.55 -4.85
N GLY A 206 3.80 0.01 -6.07
CA GLY A 206 2.76 0.38 -7.04
C GLY A 206 1.34 0.31 -6.48
N ARG A 207 1.05 -0.68 -5.64
CA ARG A 207 -0.25 -0.82 -4.99
C ARG A 207 -0.58 0.27 -3.96
N CYS A 208 0.43 0.79 -3.23
CA CYS A 208 0.23 1.87 -2.27
C CYS A 208 -0.12 3.17 -3.01
N ILE A 209 0.65 3.48 -4.04
CA ILE A 209 0.49 4.71 -4.79
C ILE A 209 -0.78 4.74 -5.65
N THR A 210 -1.33 3.59 -6.02
CA THR A 210 -2.58 3.50 -6.80
C THR A 210 -3.79 4.16 -6.11
N CYS A 211 -3.78 4.23 -4.76
CA CYS A 211 -4.85 4.90 -3.99
C CYS A 211 -4.58 6.39 -3.77
N HIS A 212 -3.33 6.83 -3.91
CA HIS A 212 -2.91 8.20 -3.61
C HIS A 212 -2.63 9.04 -4.86
N SER A 213 -2.55 8.41 -6.04
CA SER A 213 -2.30 9.10 -7.30
C SER A 213 -3.36 8.78 -8.35
N GLY A 214 -3.37 9.56 -9.41
CA GLY A 214 -4.30 9.37 -10.53
C GLY A 214 -3.93 8.15 -11.35
N ARG A 215 -2.79 8.19 -12.03
CA ARG A 215 -2.33 7.08 -12.89
C ARG A 215 -0.83 6.88 -12.75
N PRO A 216 -0.41 6.04 -11.80
CA PRO A 216 0.99 5.67 -11.63
C PRO A 216 1.41 4.64 -12.68
N ASN A 217 2.71 4.66 -13.02
CA ASN A 217 3.33 3.77 -14.00
C ASN A 217 4.38 2.84 -13.35
N PRO A 218 4.04 2.02 -12.34
CA PRO A 218 5.01 1.09 -11.75
C PRO A 218 5.40 0.02 -12.77
N VAL A 219 6.63 -0.47 -12.65
CA VAL A 219 7.08 -1.64 -13.38
C VAL A 219 6.59 -2.89 -12.66
N VAL A 220 5.75 -3.67 -13.33
CA VAL A 220 5.13 -4.86 -12.74
C VAL A 220 6.20 -5.86 -12.29
N GLY A 221 6.04 -6.39 -11.08
CA GLY A 221 6.97 -7.34 -10.48
C GLY A 221 8.24 -6.72 -9.89
N GLN A 222 8.46 -5.42 -10.05
CA GLN A 222 9.59 -4.71 -9.47
C GLN A 222 9.18 -3.83 -8.29
N VAL A 223 10.02 -3.78 -7.26
CA VAL A 223 9.76 -3.02 -6.04
C VAL A 223 10.33 -1.62 -6.17
N GLY A 224 9.47 -0.62 -6.08
CA GLY A 224 9.86 0.80 -6.14
C GLY A 224 10.26 1.34 -7.52
N LEU A 225 10.30 0.51 -8.55
CA LEU A 225 10.68 0.89 -9.90
C LEU A 225 9.47 1.36 -10.71
N TYR A 226 9.62 2.48 -11.41
CA TYR A 226 8.58 3.12 -12.22
C TYR A 226 9.09 3.39 -13.64
N LYS A 227 8.15 3.51 -14.58
CA LYS A 227 8.45 3.98 -15.94
C LYS A 227 8.74 5.49 -15.91
N ASP A 228 9.17 6.03 -17.02
CA ASP A 228 9.30 7.48 -17.22
C ASP A 228 8.22 7.95 -18.20
N PRO A 229 7.32 8.88 -17.82
CA PRO A 229 7.17 9.47 -16.47
C PRO A 229 6.57 8.47 -15.46
N PRO A 230 6.85 8.64 -14.16
CA PRO A 230 6.33 7.74 -13.13
C PRO A 230 4.82 7.87 -12.92
N PHE A 231 4.23 8.96 -13.37
CA PHE A 231 2.80 9.25 -13.32
C PHE A 231 2.34 9.88 -14.62
N ASP A 232 1.28 9.35 -15.23
CA ASP A 232 0.57 10.03 -16.33
C ASP A 232 -0.36 11.12 -15.78
N GLU A 233 -0.89 10.95 -14.58
CA GLU A 233 -1.68 11.94 -13.84
C GLU A 233 -1.35 11.82 -12.35
N LEU A 234 -0.95 12.93 -11.71
CA LEU A 234 -0.48 12.91 -10.31
C LEU A 234 -1.64 12.62 -9.35
N ALA A 235 -2.54 13.55 -9.12
CA ALA A 235 -3.68 13.37 -8.23
C ALA A 235 -4.75 12.46 -8.86
N VAL A 236 -5.61 11.88 -8.03
CA VAL A 236 -6.81 11.20 -8.50
C VAL A 236 -7.58 12.12 -9.44
N GLY A 237 -7.95 11.62 -10.61
CA GLY A 237 -8.57 12.37 -11.69
C GLY A 237 -9.95 11.86 -12.09
N CYS A 238 -10.57 12.54 -13.07
CA CYS A 238 -11.91 12.21 -13.56
C CYS A 238 -12.01 10.74 -14.01
N GLU A 239 -11.01 10.28 -14.74
CA GLU A 239 -10.99 8.96 -15.35
C GLU A 239 -10.76 7.81 -14.33
N ASN A 240 -10.37 8.12 -13.08
CA ASN A 240 -10.32 7.12 -12.01
C ASN A 240 -11.72 6.61 -11.62
N CYS A 241 -12.77 7.44 -11.82
CA CYS A 241 -14.16 7.11 -11.52
C CYS A 241 -15.01 6.92 -12.79
N HIS A 242 -14.65 7.58 -13.89
CA HIS A 242 -15.43 7.56 -15.13
C HIS A 242 -14.84 6.64 -16.21
N GLY A 243 -13.63 6.11 -16.01
CA GLY A 243 -12.93 5.29 -17.02
C GLY A 243 -12.32 6.12 -18.14
N PRO A 244 -11.70 5.44 -19.15
CA PRO A 244 -11.02 6.09 -20.26
C PRO A 244 -11.94 7.03 -21.06
N GLY A 245 -11.54 8.29 -21.21
CA GLY A 245 -12.37 9.34 -21.78
C GLY A 245 -12.23 9.58 -23.29
N ALA A 246 -11.26 8.93 -23.96
CA ALA A 246 -10.95 9.27 -25.35
C ALA A 246 -12.13 9.07 -26.32
N LEU A 247 -12.90 7.99 -26.17
CA LEU A 247 -14.07 7.74 -26.99
C LEU A 247 -15.15 8.81 -26.76
N HIS A 248 -15.44 9.12 -25.50
CA HIS A 248 -16.39 10.16 -25.12
C HIS A 248 -16.01 11.52 -25.73
N VAL A 249 -14.76 11.93 -25.58
CA VAL A 249 -14.27 13.19 -26.14
C VAL A 249 -14.41 13.22 -27.67
N ALA A 250 -14.05 12.12 -28.35
CA ALA A 250 -14.16 12.04 -29.81
C ALA A 250 -15.62 12.15 -30.29
N GLU A 251 -16.54 11.41 -29.65
CA GLU A 251 -17.97 11.44 -30.02
C GLU A 251 -18.61 12.80 -29.73
N ARG A 252 -18.38 13.39 -28.56
CA ARG A 252 -18.96 14.70 -28.19
C ARG A 252 -18.38 15.81 -29.06
N THR A 253 -17.10 15.75 -29.39
CA THR A 253 -16.50 16.74 -30.33
C THR A 253 -17.10 16.62 -31.72
N GLN A 254 -17.36 15.42 -32.23
CA GLN A 254 -17.99 15.21 -33.53
C GLN A 254 -19.44 15.72 -33.56
N GLU A 255 -20.21 15.49 -32.48
CA GLU A 255 -21.59 16.01 -32.36
C GLU A 255 -21.62 17.52 -32.38
N LEU A 256 -20.72 18.20 -31.66
CA LEU A 256 -20.60 19.66 -31.68
C LEU A 256 -20.26 20.22 -33.06
N MET A 257 -19.49 19.46 -33.87
CA MET A 257 -19.11 19.86 -35.23
C MET A 257 -20.21 19.64 -36.27
N THR A 258 -21.16 18.76 -35.99
CA THR A 258 -22.18 18.34 -36.98
C THR A 258 -23.58 18.85 -36.69
N ASP A 259 -23.78 19.64 -35.60
CA ASP A 259 -25.08 20.12 -35.11
C ASP A 259 -26.14 19.02 -34.93
N VAL A 260 -25.69 17.75 -34.78
CA VAL A 260 -26.57 16.63 -34.49
C VAL A 260 -26.92 16.66 -33.02
N PRO A 261 -28.22 16.79 -32.67
CA PRO A 261 -28.60 16.76 -31.26
C PRO A 261 -28.17 15.42 -30.61
N PRO A 262 -27.72 15.45 -29.33
CA PRO A 262 -27.35 14.24 -28.62
C PRO A 262 -28.50 13.23 -28.68
N SER A 263 -28.19 11.98 -29.03
CA SER A 263 -29.16 10.89 -28.94
C SER A 263 -29.63 10.84 -27.47
N GLY A 264 -30.95 11.00 -27.22
CA GLY A 264 -31.54 11.17 -25.88
C GLY A 264 -31.41 9.98 -24.91
N GLY A 265 -30.37 9.14 -25.10
CA GLY A 265 -30.05 7.97 -24.29
C GLY A 265 -28.89 8.18 -23.31
N ALA A 266 -28.59 7.16 -22.53
CA ALA A 266 -27.39 7.12 -21.71
C ALA A 266 -26.14 7.10 -22.59
N ASP A 267 -25.16 7.96 -22.29
CA ASP A 267 -23.88 7.95 -22.97
C ASP A 267 -23.12 6.66 -22.63
N ALA A 268 -22.90 5.82 -23.64
CA ALA A 268 -22.20 4.55 -23.49
C ALA A 268 -20.69 4.68 -23.70
N SER A 269 -20.21 5.84 -24.12
CA SER A 269 -18.78 6.09 -24.40
C SER A 269 -17.95 6.37 -23.16
N ILE A 270 -18.62 6.58 -22.00
CA ILE A 270 -18.00 6.83 -20.70
C ILE A 270 -18.87 6.27 -19.57
N VAL A 271 -18.25 5.86 -18.49
CA VAL A 271 -18.99 5.37 -17.31
C VAL A 271 -19.53 6.54 -16.50
N ASN A 272 -20.83 6.49 -16.18
CA ASN A 272 -21.42 7.35 -15.16
C ASN A 272 -21.74 6.52 -13.92
N PRO A 273 -21.01 6.67 -12.80
CA PRO A 273 -21.22 5.86 -11.60
C PRO A 273 -22.65 5.90 -11.04
N ALA A 274 -23.35 7.03 -11.20
CA ALA A 274 -24.73 7.16 -10.75
C ALA A 274 -25.75 6.32 -11.56
N ARG A 275 -25.34 5.75 -12.70
CA ARG A 275 -26.15 4.88 -13.55
C ARG A 275 -25.79 3.40 -13.43
N LEU A 276 -24.73 3.09 -12.69
CA LEU A 276 -24.36 1.72 -12.38
C LEU A 276 -25.30 1.14 -11.30
N SER A 277 -25.32 -0.20 -11.20
CA SER A 277 -25.85 -0.82 -9.98
C SER A 277 -25.03 -0.33 -8.77
N GLY A 278 -25.66 -0.26 -7.60
CA GLY A 278 -24.99 0.25 -6.40
C GLY A 278 -23.70 -0.49 -6.08
N TRP A 279 -23.69 -1.82 -6.24
CA TRP A 279 -22.49 -2.63 -6.04
C TRP A 279 -21.34 -2.25 -6.99
N LEU A 280 -21.61 -2.07 -8.28
CA LEU A 280 -20.60 -1.63 -9.23
C LEU A 280 -20.11 -0.20 -8.97
N ALA A 281 -21.00 0.69 -8.52
CA ALA A 281 -20.61 2.03 -8.11
C ALA A 281 -19.71 2.00 -6.86
N ASP A 282 -20.05 1.19 -5.86
CA ASP A 282 -19.24 1.03 -4.65
C ASP A 282 -17.87 0.41 -4.94
N ASN A 283 -17.75 -0.51 -5.91
CA ASN A 283 -16.46 -1.10 -6.30
C ASN A 283 -15.44 -0.04 -6.74
N ILE A 284 -15.89 1.07 -7.35
CA ILE A 284 -15.02 2.20 -7.71
C ILE A 284 -14.41 2.83 -6.45
N CYS A 285 -15.21 3.05 -5.42
CA CYS A 285 -14.76 3.62 -4.15
C CYS A 285 -13.92 2.63 -3.34
N MET A 286 -14.34 1.37 -3.31
CA MET A 286 -13.70 0.29 -2.56
C MET A 286 -12.27 0.00 -3.07
N ARG A 287 -11.97 0.31 -4.31
CA ARG A 287 -10.61 0.20 -4.84
C ARG A 287 -9.57 0.87 -3.92
N CYS A 288 -9.95 2.01 -3.31
CA CYS A 288 -9.10 2.80 -2.43
C CYS A 288 -9.63 2.89 -0.98
N HIS A 289 -10.95 2.96 -0.79
CA HIS A 289 -11.59 3.23 0.50
C HIS A 289 -12.08 1.96 1.23
N GLN A 290 -11.62 0.78 0.83
CA GLN A 290 -11.82 -0.47 1.56
C GLN A 290 -10.54 -0.88 2.26
N GLY A 291 -10.56 -0.90 3.59
CA GLY A 291 -9.50 -1.47 4.41
C GLY A 291 -9.50 -3.01 4.35
N GLN A 292 -8.39 -3.61 4.71
CA GLN A 292 -8.18 -5.06 4.66
C GLN A 292 -7.10 -5.50 5.64
N ASP A 293 -7.13 -6.79 6.01
CA ASP A 293 -5.98 -7.45 6.63
C ASP A 293 -5.02 -7.97 5.54
N VAL A 294 -5.56 -8.51 4.45
CA VAL A 294 -4.76 -8.94 3.30
C VAL A 294 -5.43 -8.55 1.98
N ARG A 295 -4.63 -8.14 1.01
CA ARG A 295 -5.04 -7.90 -0.37
C ARG A 295 -4.14 -8.70 -1.31
N VAL A 296 -4.73 -9.47 -2.22
CA VAL A 296 -4.04 -10.34 -3.18
C VAL A 296 -4.60 -10.08 -4.57
N ASP A 297 -3.74 -9.81 -5.54
CA ASP A 297 -4.17 -9.72 -6.94
C ASP A 297 -4.71 -11.07 -7.42
N MET A 298 -5.74 -11.04 -8.24
CA MET A 298 -6.29 -12.24 -8.87
C MET A 298 -5.26 -12.83 -9.86
N PRO A 299 -5.22 -14.16 -10.05
CA PRO A 299 -4.26 -14.80 -10.95
C PRO A 299 -4.27 -14.17 -12.35
N GLY A 300 -3.11 -13.69 -12.80
CA GLY A 300 -2.96 -13.04 -14.11
C GLY A 300 -3.61 -11.65 -14.23
N LYS A 301 -4.04 -11.05 -13.13
CA LYS A 301 -4.62 -9.69 -13.07
C LYS A 301 -3.75 -8.76 -12.26
N ASN A 302 -3.99 -7.46 -12.46
CA ASN A 302 -3.39 -6.40 -11.68
C ASN A 302 -4.48 -5.39 -11.29
N LEU A 303 -4.47 -4.88 -10.07
CA LEU A 303 -5.43 -3.86 -9.63
C LEU A 303 -5.43 -2.61 -10.55
N GLN A 304 -4.31 -2.31 -11.21
CA GLN A 304 -4.22 -1.19 -12.15
C GLN A 304 -5.01 -1.43 -13.45
N ASP A 305 -5.36 -2.68 -13.77
CA ASP A 305 -6.20 -3.02 -14.92
C ASP A 305 -7.70 -2.85 -14.64
N PHE A 306 -8.07 -2.66 -13.36
CA PHE A 306 -9.46 -2.37 -12.98
C PHE A 306 -9.96 -1.09 -13.64
N ARG A 307 -11.15 -1.15 -14.20
CA ARG A 307 -11.85 0.00 -14.79
C ARG A 307 -13.20 0.19 -14.11
N PRO A 308 -13.65 1.45 -13.95
CA PRO A 308 -15.00 1.75 -13.48
C PRO A 308 -16.07 0.96 -14.25
N GLY A 309 -17.04 0.41 -13.51
CA GLY A 309 -18.08 -0.45 -14.08
C GLY A 309 -17.74 -1.93 -14.14
N MET A 310 -16.51 -2.33 -13.80
CA MET A 310 -16.11 -3.73 -13.64
C MET A 310 -16.24 -4.17 -12.18
N LEU A 311 -16.27 -5.48 -11.94
CA LEU A 311 -16.21 -6.04 -10.59
C LEU A 311 -14.77 -5.96 -10.05
N LEU A 312 -14.60 -5.34 -8.89
CA LEU A 312 -13.29 -5.25 -8.24
C LEU A 312 -12.74 -6.62 -7.89
N GLY A 313 -13.62 -7.55 -7.52
CA GLY A 313 -13.27 -8.95 -7.20
C GLY A 313 -12.66 -9.73 -8.36
N ASP A 314 -12.84 -9.29 -9.61
CA ASP A 314 -12.17 -9.92 -10.77
C ASP A 314 -10.68 -9.56 -10.89
N TYR A 315 -10.23 -8.54 -10.15
CA TYR A 315 -8.87 -8.02 -10.18
C TYR A 315 -8.12 -8.24 -8.88
N VAL A 316 -8.83 -8.20 -7.75
CA VAL A 316 -8.23 -8.31 -6.42
C VAL A 316 -9.16 -9.00 -5.44
N SER A 317 -8.62 -9.94 -4.67
CA SER A 317 -9.26 -10.48 -3.48
C SER A 317 -8.87 -9.64 -2.28
N ILE A 318 -9.86 -9.10 -1.57
CA ILE A 318 -9.70 -8.30 -0.36
C ILE A 318 -10.18 -9.14 0.81
N PHE A 319 -9.26 -9.52 1.70
CA PHE A 319 -9.56 -10.37 2.84
C PHE A 319 -9.54 -9.58 4.14
N LYS A 320 -10.47 -9.93 5.01
CA LYS A 320 -10.55 -9.44 6.37
C LYS A 320 -10.73 -10.60 7.32
N ILE A 321 -9.99 -10.60 8.42
CA ILE A 321 -10.23 -11.52 9.53
C ILE A 321 -11.57 -11.15 10.14
N ALA A 322 -12.49 -12.12 10.25
CA ALA A 322 -13.78 -11.90 10.85
C ALA A 322 -13.60 -11.35 12.28
N PRO A 323 -14.28 -10.26 12.65
CA PRO A 323 -14.24 -9.78 14.02
C PRO A 323 -14.74 -10.86 14.99
N GLU A 324 -14.12 -10.93 16.17
CA GLU A 324 -14.59 -11.79 17.24
C GLU A 324 -16.07 -11.50 17.57
N PRO A 325 -16.90 -12.54 17.79
CA PRO A 325 -18.28 -12.35 18.22
C PRO A 325 -18.33 -11.49 19.49
N GLY A 326 -19.08 -10.39 19.44
CA GLY A 326 -19.19 -9.46 20.55
C GLY A 326 -18.04 -8.46 20.70
N ALA A 327 -17.13 -8.37 19.73
CA ALA A 327 -16.11 -7.33 19.72
C ALA A 327 -16.74 -5.94 19.85
N SER A 328 -16.17 -5.11 20.72
CA SER A 328 -16.60 -3.71 20.88
C SER A 328 -16.48 -2.97 19.54
N PRO A 329 -17.41 -2.09 19.18
CA PRO A 329 -17.29 -1.22 18.02
C PRO A 329 -15.99 -0.42 17.99
N SER A 330 -15.46 -0.04 19.15
CA SER A 330 -14.17 0.63 19.27
C SER A 330 -12.97 -0.28 18.93
N ALA A 331 -13.14 -1.59 19.00
CA ALA A 331 -12.15 -2.58 18.62
C ALA A 331 -12.24 -2.97 17.13
N LEU A 332 -13.33 -2.59 16.46
CA LEU A 332 -13.46 -2.84 15.03
C LEU A 332 -12.57 -1.86 14.25
N PRO A 333 -11.85 -2.33 13.24
CA PRO A 333 -11.11 -1.45 12.34
C PRO A 333 -12.04 -0.41 11.71
N LEU A 334 -11.56 0.83 11.61
CA LEU A 334 -12.25 1.89 10.90
C LEU A 334 -12.08 1.69 9.41
N GLU A 335 -13.15 1.26 8.76
CA GLU A 335 -13.19 1.03 7.32
C GLU A 335 -14.51 1.56 6.77
N HIS A 336 -14.44 2.26 5.65
CA HIS A 336 -15.63 2.95 5.15
C HIS A 336 -16.71 1.98 4.72
N TYR A 337 -16.43 1.08 3.77
CA TYR A 337 -17.45 0.17 3.25
C TYR A 337 -17.85 -0.89 4.29
N PHE A 338 -16.89 -1.58 4.90
CA PHE A 338 -17.18 -2.58 5.94
C PHE A 338 -17.97 -1.97 7.09
N GLY A 339 -17.56 -0.79 7.58
CA GLY A 339 -18.30 -0.06 8.63
C GLY A 339 -19.73 0.25 8.20
N MET A 340 -19.93 0.76 6.98
CA MET A 340 -21.27 1.06 6.45
C MET A 340 -22.19 -0.17 6.46
N THR A 341 -21.69 -1.35 6.07
CA THR A 341 -22.49 -2.59 6.05
C THR A 341 -22.91 -3.06 7.44
N LEU A 342 -22.20 -2.66 8.50
CA LEU A 342 -22.58 -2.93 9.88
C LEU A 342 -23.73 -2.03 10.35
N SER A 343 -24.00 -0.92 9.68
CA SER A 343 -25.06 0.01 10.05
C SER A 343 -26.45 -0.58 9.87
N LYS A 344 -27.39 -0.17 10.73
CA LYS A 344 -28.81 -0.50 10.55
C LYS A 344 -29.39 0.15 9.29
N CYS A 345 -28.89 1.33 8.90
CA CYS A 345 -29.28 2.02 7.69
C CYS A 345 -29.02 1.15 6.45
N TYR A 346 -27.81 0.61 6.31
CA TYR A 346 -27.45 -0.27 5.19
C TYR A 346 -28.35 -1.51 5.15
N ARG A 347 -28.48 -2.21 6.29
CA ARG A 347 -29.24 -3.46 6.38
C ARG A 347 -30.72 -3.30 6.13
N ALA A 348 -31.29 -2.14 6.47
CA ALA A 348 -32.71 -1.86 6.29
C ALA A 348 -33.06 -1.29 4.91
N SER A 349 -32.16 -0.52 4.30
CA SER A 349 -32.47 0.24 3.09
C SER A 349 -32.38 -0.57 1.80
N ARG A 350 -31.58 -1.65 1.77
CA ARG A 350 -31.24 -2.45 0.58
C ARG A 350 -30.69 -1.66 -0.62
N GLY A 351 -30.41 -0.37 -0.46
CA GLY A 351 -30.01 0.53 -1.54
C GLY A 351 -29.10 1.68 -1.09
N LEU A 352 -28.53 1.58 0.11
CA LEU A 352 -27.54 2.56 0.58
C LEU A 352 -26.19 2.26 -0.06
N HIS A 353 -25.64 3.26 -0.74
CA HIS A 353 -24.33 3.21 -1.43
C HIS A 353 -23.52 4.44 -1.09
N CYS A 354 -22.22 4.44 -1.38
CA CYS A 354 -21.33 5.57 -1.12
C CYS A 354 -21.92 6.89 -1.68
N ILE A 355 -22.36 6.87 -2.93
CA ILE A 355 -22.93 8.06 -3.61
C ILE A 355 -24.33 8.44 -3.13
N THR A 356 -24.97 7.66 -2.28
CA THR A 356 -26.23 8.07 -1.61
C THR A 356 -25.98 9.28 -0.71
N CYS A 357 -24.84 9.31 -0.04
CA CYS A 357 -24.46 10.37 0.89
C CYS A 357 -23.40 11.32 0.32
N HIS A 358 -22.45 10.81 -0.46
CA HIS A 358 -21.31 11.57 -0.98
C HIS A 358 -21.53 12.06 -2.41
N ASP A 359 -21.19 13.34 -2.65
CA ASP A 359 -20.90 13.87 -3.97
C ASP A 359 -19.37 13.95 -4.12
N PRO A 360 -18.73 13.08 -4.91
CA PRO A 360 -17.29 13.04 -5.04
C PRO A 360 -16.68 14.27 -5.72
N HIS A 361 -17.50 15.14 -6.31
CA HIS A 361 -17.05 16.38 -6.95
C HIS A 361 -16.97 17.57 -6.00
N VAL A 362 -17.37 17.39 -4.72
CA VAL A 362 -17.39 18.45 -3.71
C VAL A 362 -16.59 17.97 -2.49
N GLU A 363 -15.73 18.86 -1.93
CA GLU A 363 -15.00 18.55 -0.71
C GLU A 363 -15.94 18.20 0.44
N SER A 364 -15.70 17.04 1.07
CA SER A 364 -16.60 16.46 2.08
C SER A 364 -16.72 17.29 3.37
N SER A 365 -15.73 18.09 3.69
CA SER A 365 -15.70 19.02 4.83
C SER A 365 -16.30 20.40 4.53
N ALA A 366 -16.63 20.69 3.26
CA ALA A 366 -17.21 21.97 2.89
C ALA A 366 -18.59 22.19 3.52
N PRO A 367 -18.95 23.42 3.91
CA PRO A 367 -20.26 23.71 4.50
C PRO A 367 -21.45 23.21 3.67
N LYS A 368 -21.36 23.29 2.36
CA LYS A 368 -22.37 22.78 1.42
C LYS A 368 -22.50 21.26 1.52
N ALA A 369 -21.41 20.52 1.70
CA ALA A 369 -21.43 19.06 1.86
C ALA A 369 -22.06 18.67 3.21
N LEU A 370 -21.73 19.36 4.30
CA LEU A 370 -22.31 19.11 5.62
C LEU A 370 -23.84 19.29 5.62
N ALA A 371 -24.34 20.37 5.01
CA ALA A 371 -25.78 20.58 4.83
C ALA A 371 -26.43 19.48 3.98
N ASN A 372 -25.72 19.00 2.94
CA ASN A 372 -26.19 17.90 2.10
C ASN A 372 -26.29 16.59 2.88
N TYR A 373 -25.31 16.24 3.74
CA TYR A 373 -25.35 15.02 4.54
C TYR A 373 -26.58 14.98 5.45
N ARG A 374 -26.88 16.09 6.15
CA ARG A 374 -28.10 16.18 6.97
C ARG A 374 -29.35 15.94 6.12
N SER A 375 -29.46 16.59 4.96
CA SER A 375 -30.55 16.39 4.02
C SER A 375 -30.70 14.92 3.58
N ARG A 376 -29.57 14.22 3.33
CA ARG A 376 -29.58 12.78 2.98
C ARG A 376 -30.12 11.92 4.13
N CYS A 377 -29.75 12.22 5.38
CA CYS A 377 -30.30 11.53 6.54
C CYS A 377 -31.82 11.73 6.63
N LEU A 378 -32.28 12.97 6.46
CA LEU A 378 -33.71 13.32 6.51
C LEU A 378 -34.53 12.79 5.32
N GLY A 379 -33.89 12.31 4.26
CA GLY A 379 -34.56 11.58 3.18
C GLY A 379 -35.19 10.25 3.63
N CYS A 380 -34.71 9.67 4.74
CA CYS A 380 -35.20 8.43 5.33
C CYS A 380 -35.68 8.62 6.78
N HIS A 381 -35.14 9.59 7.51
CA HIS A 381 -35.47 9.90 8.89
C HIS A 381 -36.32 11.17 8.98
N THR A 382 -37.16 11.26 10.02
CA THR A 382 -37.85 12.50 10.37
C THR A 382 -37.08 13.22 11.48
N GLU A 383 -37.41 14.49 11.72
CA GLU A 383 -36.83 15.26 12.84
C GLU A 383 -37.07 14.58 14.19
N GLN A 384 -38.19 13.85 14.33
CA GLN A 384 -38.58 13.12 15.53
C GLN A 384 -37.84 11.78 15.69
N SER A 385 -37.14 11.33 14.68
CA SER A 385 -36.33 10.10 14.77
C SER A 385 -35.16 10.23 15.75
N CYS A 386 -34.66 11.45 15.96
CA CYS A 386 -33.67 11.76 16.98
C CYS A 386 -34.37 12.05 18.31
N ARG A 387 -34.01 11.31 19.38
CA ARG A 387 -34.58 11.47 20.72
C ARG A 387 -33.95 12.62 21.52
N LEU A 388 -32.86 13.24 21.00
CA LEU A 388 -32.23 14.39 21.63
C LEU A 388 -33.17 15.60 21.50
N ASP A 389 -33.30 16.36 22.61
CA ASP A 389 -34.07 17.60 22.63
C ASP A 389 -33.62 18.55 21.48
N PRO A 390 -34.55 19.16 20.74
CA PRO A 390 -34.23 20.03 19.61
C PRO A 390 -33.30 21.20 19.96
N ALA A 391 -33.45 21.79 21.17
CA ALA A 391 -32.58 22.89 21.61
C ALA A 391 -31.12 22.40 21.84
N LYS A 392 -30.96 21.18 22.38
CA LYS A 392 -29.65 20.54 22.54
C LYS A 392 -29.05 20.19 21.19
N ARG A 393 -29.84 19.74 20.22
CA ARG A 393 -29.40 19.48 18.86
C ARG A 393 -28.93 20.76 18.17
N ALA A 394 -29.71 21.82 18.29
CA ALA A 394 -29.36 23.13 17.73
C ALA A 394 -28.08 23.73 18.34
N ALA A 395 -27.69 23.32 19.54
CA ALA A 395 -26.48 23.76 20.22
C ALA A 395 -25.22 22.99 19.80
N THR A 396 -25.34 21.96 18.94
CA THR A 396 -24.15 21.25 18.41
C THR A 396 -23.37 22.13 17.42
N ASN A 397 -22.10 21.82 17.23
CA ASN A 397 -21.26 22.49 16.24
C ASN A 397 -20.69 21.45 15.26
N PRO A 398 -21.06 21.45 13.98
CA PRO A 398 -22.08 22.31 13.33
C PRO A 398 -23.49 22.16 13.92
N THR A 399 -24.31 23.21 13.78
CA THR A 399 -25.68 23.25 14.32
C THR A 399 -26.53 22.14 13.75
N ASP A 400 -27.20 21.37 14.62
CA ASP A 400 -28.09 20.26 14.26
C ASP A 400 -27.45 19.21 13.34
N ASP A 401 -26.15 18.93 13.58
CA ASP A 401 -25.38 17.98 12.80
C ASP A 401 -25.55 16.55 13.28
N CYS A 402 -26.05 15.68 12.39
CA CYS A 402 -26.23 14.26 12.69
C CYS A 402 -24.89 13.52 12.77
N LEU A 403 -23.86 13.99 12.02
CA LEU A 403 -22.58 13.29 11.86
C LEU A 403 -21.76 13.31 13.15
N THR A 404 -21.74 14.44 13.87
CA THR A 404 -21.00 14.60 15.12
C THR A 404 -21.34 13.51 16.14
N CYS A 405 -22.60 13.06 16.14
CA CYS A 405 -23.09 12.03 17.07
C CYS A 405 -23.08 10.63 16.47
N HIS A 406 -23.54 10.47 15.23
CA HIS A 406 -23.76 9.16 14.61
C HIS A 406 -22.60 8.69 13.72
N MET A 407 -21.66 9.56 13.39
CA MET A 407 -20.48 9.26 12.59
C MET A 407 -19.22 9.95 13.14
N PRO A 408 -18.92 9.76 14.44
CA PRO A 408 -17.80 10.47 15.06
C PRO A 408 -16.47 10.11 14.38
N LYS A 409 -15.54 11.05 14.36
CA LYS A 409 -14.16 10.76 14.01
C LYS A 409 -13.50 9.96 15.13
N ARG A 410 -12.84 8.86 14.78
CA ARG A 410 -12.05 8.04 15.70
C ARG A 410 -10.59 8.01 15.26
N THR A 411 -9.68 8.05 16.22
CA THR A 411 -8.24 7.93 15.97
C THR A 411 -7.93 6.54 15.39
N VAL A 412 -7.07 6.51 14.38
CA VAL A 412 -6.57 5.28 13.77
C VAL A 412 -5.19 5.00 14.35
N THR A 413 -5.02 3.81 14.90
CA THR A 413 -3.73 3.43 15.53
C THR A 413 -2.68 3.00 14.51
N THR A 414 -3.11 2.57 13.33
CA THR A 414 -2.23 2.09 12.25
C THR A 414 -1.59 3.21 11.43
N ILE A 415 -2.12 4.43 11.52
CA ILE A 415 -1.58 5.61 10.86
C ILE A 415 -1.46 6.71 11.91
N ALA A 416 -0.25 7.14 12.20
CA ALA A 416 0.02 8.18 13.19
C ALA A 416 -0.77 9.46 12.86
N HIS A 417 -1.37 10.08 13.89
CA HIS A 417 -2.12 11.33 13.79
C HIS A 417 -3.32 11.34 12.82
N ALA A 418 -3.78 10.16 12.36
CA ALA A 418 -4.95 10.06 11.51
C ALA A 418 -6.23 9.80 12.32
N ALA A 419 -7.34 10.32 11.83
CA ALA A 419 -8.67 10.02 12.34
C ALA A 419 -9.61 9.78 11.16
N LEU A 420 -10.39 8.71 11.23
CA LEU A 420 -11.39 8.38 10.21
C LEU A 420 -12.80 8.52 10.77
N THR A 421 -13.74 8.89 9.91
CA THR A 421 -15.17 8.94 10.24
C THR A 421 -15.72 7.52 10.37
N ASP A 422 -16.43 7.25 11.46
CA ASP A 422 -17.04 5.94 11.71
C ASP A 422 -18.31 5.76 10.86
N HIS A 423 -18.25 4.87 9.88
CA HIS A 423 -19.36 4.56 8.98
C HIS A 423 -20.29 3.47 9.52
N SER A 424 -20.09 2.98 10.74
CA SER A 424 -21.02 2.01 11.36
C SER A 424 -22.36 2.63 11.77
N ILE A 425 -22.46 3.95 11.81
CA ILE A 425 -23.65 4.76 12.03
C ILE A 425 -24.47 4.20 13.20
N PRO A 426 -23.96 4.21 14.45
CA PRO A 426 -24.67 3.64 15.60
C PRO A 426 -25.96 4.41 15.89
N ALA A 427 -27.04 3.68 16.14
CA ALA A 427 -28.33 4.29 16.49
C ALA A 427 -28.32 4.99 17.85
N GLN A 428 -27.44 4.59 18.74
CA GLN A 428 -27.22 5.21 20.06
C GLN A 428 -25.72 5.51 20.22
N VAL A 429 -25.39 6.75 20.54
CA VAL A 429 -24.01 7.27 20.61
C VAL A 429 -23.17 6.54 21.65
N ASN A 430 -23.80 5.92 22.67
CA ASN A 430 -23.11 5.21 23.75
C ASN A 430 -23.47 3.70 23.79
N SER A 431 -24.08 3.15 22.75
CA SER A 431 -24.34 1.72 22.69
C SER A 431 -23.04 1.00 22.33
N ILE A 432 -22.22 0.72 23.33
CA ILE A 432 -21.30 -0.42 23.27
C ILE A 432 -22.21 -1.64 23.14
N PRO A 433 -22.16 -2.43 22.05
CA PRO A 433 -22.82 -3.72 22.04
C PRO A 433 -22.27 -4.51 23.22
N GLN A 434 -23.13 -4.85 24.18
CA GLN A 434 -22.73 -5.77 25.24
C GLN A 434 -22.37 -7.09 24.55
N ALA A 435 -21.16 -7.56 24.79
CA ALA A 435 -20.79 -8.92 24.46
C ALA A 435 -21.82 -9.82 25.14
N SER A 436 -22.56 -10.60 24.36
CA SER A 436 -23.37 -11.67 24.93
C SER A 436 -22.38 -12.63 25.59
N ASP A 437 -22.63 -12.94 26.84
CA ASP A 437 -21.85 -13.85 27.68
C ASP A 437 -22.01 -15.31 27.19
N GLN A 438 -21.62 -15.55 25.94
CA GLN A 438 -21.52 -16.89 25.38
C GLN A 438 -20.03 -17.25 25.46
N SER A 439 -19.74 -18.30 26.20
CA SER A 439 -18.46 -18.99 26.24
C SER A 439 -17.95 -19.15 24.81
N VAL A 440 -16.99 -18.33 24.44
CA VAL A 440 -16.37 -18.34 23.11
C VAL A 440 -15.46 -19.57 23.10
N ASP A 441 -15.97 -20.66 22.57
CA ASP A 441 -15.10 -21.69 22.00
C ASP A 441 -14.19 -20.95 21.00
N LYS A 442 -12.87 -21.01 21.14
CA LYS A 442 -11.92 -20.34 20.24
C LYS A 442 -12.17 -20.86 18.84
N GLN A 443 -13.09 -20.21 18.13
CA GLN A 443 -13.45 -20.59 16.78
C GLN A 443 -12.20 -20.49 15.88
N LYS A 444 -12.11 -21.41 14.91
CA LYS A 444 -11.10 -21.30 13.85
C LYS A 444 -11.14 -19.90 13.27
N PRO A 445 -9.98 -19.28 13.02
CA PRO A 445 -9.95 -17.97 12.41
C PRO A 445 -10.66 -18.02 11.06
N GLU A 446 -11.63 -17.13 10.86
CA GLU A 446 -12.43 -17.04 9.63
C GLU A 446 -11.98 -15.82 8.82
N LEU A 447 -11.84 -15.96 7.51
CA LEU A 447 -11.65 -14.84 6.59
C LEU A 447 -12.98 -14.48 5.93
N LEU A 448 -13.19 -13.19 5.75
CA LEU A 448 -14.24 -12.60 4.92
C LEU A 448 -13.63 -12.11 3.61
N VAL A 449 -14.35 -12.24 2.50
CA VAL A 449 -13.93 -11.77 1.17
C VAL A 449 -14.67 -10.48 0.85
N LEU A 450 -14.11 -9.34 1.23
CA LEU A 450 -14.77 -8.04 1.11
C LEU A 450 -14.88 -7.54 -0.34
N SER A 451 -14.17 -8.12 -1.28
CA SER A 451 -14.31 -7.85 -2.72
C SER A 451 -15.50 -8.57 -3.38
N ALA A 452 -16.22 -9.41 -2.63
CA ALA A 452 -17.51 -9.99 -3.00
C ALA A 452 -18.68 -9.20 -2.40
N PRO A 453 -19.92 -9.35 -2.88
CA PRO A 453 -21.11 -8.79 -2.23
C PRO A 453 -21.23 -9.25 -0.77
N PRO A 454 -21.81 -8.42 0.13
CA PRO A 454 -21.81 -8.71 1.57
C PRO A 454 -22.47 -10.03 1.99
N ASP A 455 -23.43 -10.53 1.25
CA ASP A 455 -24.08 -11.83 1.45
C ASP A 455 -23.20 -13.03 1.05
N GLU A 456 -22.13 -12.76 0.32
CA GLU A 456 -21.16 -13.76 -0.15
C GLU A 456 -19.81 -13.72 0.60
N TRP A 457 -19.62 -12.82 1.55
CA TRP A 457 -18.31 -12.62 2.22
C TRP A 457 -17.72 -13.88 2.86
N LYS A 458 -18.54 -14.84 3.28
CA LYS A 458 -18.09 -16.11 3.86
C LYS A 458 -17.85 -17.22 2.82
N GLN A 459 -18.07 -16.94 1.53
CA GLN A 459 -17.97 -17.93 0.47
C GLN A 459 -16.53 -18.02 -0.07
N LEU A 460 -15.59 -18.47 0.78
CA LEU A 460 -14.17 -18.62 0.40
C LEU A 460 -13.97 -19.58 -0.80
N GLN A 461 -14.89 -20.48 -1.06
CA GLN A 461 -14.86 -21.39 -2.21
C GLN A 461 -14.99 -20.67 -3.57
N SER A 462 -15.48 -19.43 -3.59
CA SER A 462 -15.51 -18.59 -4.80
C SER A 462 -14.16 -17.97 -5.15
N VAL A 463 -13.21 -17.96 -4.20
CA VAL A 463 -11.88 -17.40 -4.37
C VAL A 463 -10.94 -18.44 -4.98
N PRO A 464 -10.10 -18.07 -5.97
CA PRO A 464 -9.08 -18.99 -6.47
C PRO A 464 -8.20 -19.51 -5.35
N PRO A 465 -7.94 -20.84 -5.28
CA PRO A 465 -7.13 -21.42 -4.21
C PRO A 465 -5.74 -20.79 -4.08
N VAL A 466 -5.13 -20.35 -5.18
CA VAL A 466 -3.84 -19.66 -5.17
C VAL A 466 -3.91 -18.30 -4.47
N SER A 467 -4.98 -17.53 -4.67
CA SER A 467 -5.17 -16.24 -3.99
C SER A 467 -5.39 -16.44 -2.48
N LEU A 468 -6.16 -17.45 -2.10
CA LEU A 468 -6.38 -17.79 -0.70
C LEU A 468 -5.09 -18.31 -0.04
N LEU A 469 -4.29 -19.10 -0.77
CA LEU A 469 -2.96 -19.56 -0.32
C LEU A 469 -2.03 -18.38 -0.01
N GLN A 470 -1.97 -17.40 -0.89
CA GLN A 470 -1.17 -16.18 -0.69
C GLN A 470 -1.68 -15.37 0.51
N ALA A 471 -2.98 -15.31 0.71
CA ALA A 471 -3.56 -14.62 1.87
C ALA A 471 -3.14 -15.30 3.18
N TYR A 472 -3.27 -16.61 3.30
CA TYR A 472 -2.82 -17.34 4.48
C TYR A 472 -1.30 -17.22 4.70
N ASP A 473 -0.48 -17.34 3.64
CA ASP A 473 0.98 -17.15 3.77
C ASP A 473 1.33 -15.72 4.25
N SER A 474 0.61 -14.70 3.79
CA SER A 474 0.81 -13.32 4.26
C SER A 474 0.51 -13.19 5.75
N LEU A 475 -0.63 -13.69 6.20
CA LEU A 475 -1.04 -13.66 7.61
C LEU A 475 -0.06 -14.39 8.51
N VAL A 476 0.37 -15.59 8.11
CA VAL A 476 1.37 -16.38 8.86
C VAL A 476 2.71 -15.64 8.96
N ARG A 477 3.14 -14.97 7.89
CA ARG A 477 4.36 -14.15 7.91
C ARG A 477 4.24 -12.92 8.81
N GLU A 478 3.04 -12.41 8.99
CA GLU A 478 2.71 -11.31 9.91
C GLU A 478 2.53 -11.78 11.36
N GLY A 479 2.86 -13.05 11.66
CA GLY A 479 2.79 -13.63 13.00
C GLY A 479 1.40 -14.17 13.39
N ARG A 480 0.45 -14.23 12.46
CA ARG A 480 -0.90 -14.78 12.67
C ARG A 480 -0.87 -16.31 12.52
N HIS A 481 -0.20 -16.97 13.46
CA HIS A 481 0.06 -18.42 13.42
C HIS A 481 -1.19 -19.29 13.55
N GLU A 482 -2.31 -18.74 13.97
CA GLU A 482 -3.61 -19.42 13.96
C GLU A 482 -4.07 -19.84 12.55
N PHE A 483 -3.48 -19.25 11.50
CA PHE A 483 -3.73 -19.62 10.10
C PHE A 483 -2.80 -20.72 9.55
N ASP A 484 -1.75 -21.15 10.30
CA ASP A 484 -0.82 -22.20 9.86
C ASP A 484 -1.52 -23.53 9.47
N PRO A 485 -2.53 -24.03 10.21
CA PRO A 485 -3.23 -25.27 9.82
C PRO A 485 -3.98 -25.11 8.49
N LEU A 486 -4.62 -23.95 8.25
CA LEU A 486 -5.36 -23.66 7.02
C LEU A 486 -4.42 -23.54 5.83
N LEU A 487 -3.29 -22.84 6.02
CA LEU A 487 -2.22 -22.73 5.03
C LEU A 487 -1.71 -24.12 4.64
N THR A 488 -1.41 -24.99 5.62
CA THR A 488 -0.88 -26.33 5.39
C THR A 488 -1.89 -27.20 4.64
N GLN A 489 -3.15 -27.18 5.05
CA GLN A 489 -4.22 -27.94 4.38
C GLN A 489 -4.40 -27.51 2.93
N LEU A 490 -4.46 -26.21 2.68
CA LEU A 490 -4.64 -25.66 1.33
C LEU A 490 -3.42 -25.95 0.45
N LEU A 491 -2.21 -25.86 1.01
CA LEU A 491 -0.97 -26.14 0.31
C LEU A 491 -0.93 -27.61 -0.16
N GLN A 492 -1.40 -28.56 0.65
CA GLN A 492 -1.52 -29.98 0.25
C GLN A 492 -2.49 -30.16 -0.93
N GLN A 493 -3.56 -29.37 -1.00
CA GLN A 493 -4.53 -29.44 -2.09
C GLN A 493 -4.00 -28.87 -3.40
N VAL A 494 -3.23 -27.77 -3.37
CA VAL A 494 -2.76 -27.08 -4.57
C VAL A 494 -1.37 -27.54 -5.04
N ALA A 495 -0.62 -28.23 -4.21
CA ALA A 495 0.74 -28.71 -4.50
C ALA A 495 0.77 -30.02 -5.33
N SER A 496 -0.37 -30.47 -5.88
CA SER A 496 -0.41 -31.67 -6.68
C SER A 496 0.37 -31.53 -8.01
N SER A 497 1.31 -32.46 -8.24
CA SER A 497 2.10 -32.72 -9.47
C SER A 497 2.80 -31.53 -10.11
N PRO A 498 4.09 -31.52 -10.14
CA PRO A 498 4.93 -30.46 -9.61
C PRO A 498 4.38 -29.07 -9.96
N PRO A 499 4.13 -28.21 -8.96
CA PRO A 499 3.52 -26.91 -9.20
C PRO A 499 4.39 -26.07 -10.14
N THR A 500 3.75 -25.36 -11.05
CA THR A 500 4.41 -24.42 -11.98
C THR A 500 4.05 -22.98 -11.67
N ASP A 501 2.99 -22.75 -10.87
CA ASP A 501 2.55 -21.43 -10.49
C ASP A 501 3.58 -20.77 -9.55
N PRO A 502 4.10 -19.57 -9.89
CA PRO A 502 5.12 -18.90 -9.11
C PRO A 502 4.70 -18.58 -7.67
N ALA A 503 3.43 -18.27 -7.43
CA ALA A 503 2.95 -17.98 -6.09
C ALA A 503 2.93 -19.26 -5.23
N VAL A 504 2.52 -20.38 -5.80
CA VAL A 504 2.56 -21.68 -5.13
C VAL A 504 3.99 -22.08 -4.80
N LEU A 505 4.93 -21.93 -5.75
CA LEU A 505 6.36 -22.20 -5.52
C LEU A 505 6.96 -21.36 -4.40
N ARG A 506 6.62 -20.06 -4.32
CA ARG A 506 7.06 -19.20 -3.20
C ARG A 506 6.56 -19.68 -1.85
N VAL A 507 5.28 -20.03 -1.77
CA VAL A 507 4.68 -20.50 -0.50
C VAL A 507 5.23 -21.87 -0.11
N LEU A 508 5.41 -22.78 -1.07
CA LEU A 508 6.06 -24.08 -0.86
C LEU A 508 7.46 -23.90 -0.28
N ALA A 509 8.31 -23.15 -0.96
CA ALA A 509 9.68 -22.94 -0.53
C ALA A 509 9.76 -22.38 0.90
N ARG A 510 8.92 -21.39 1.23
CA ARG A 510 8.84 -20.84 2.59
C ARG A 510 8.33 -21.87 3.61
N SER A 511 7.32 -22.65 3.23
CA SER A 511 6.77 -23.70 4.09
C SER A 511 7.80 -24.80 4.37
N GLU A 512 8.53 -25.27 3.35
CA GLU A 512 9.60 -26.24 3.50
C GLU A 512 10.73 -25.72 4.39
N PHE A 513 11.15 -24.46 4.17
CA PHE A 513 12.18 -23.83 4.99
C PHE A 513 11.77 -23.69 6.46
N ARG A 514 10.49 -23.37 6.76
CA ARG A 514 9.97 -23.28 8.14
C ARG A 514 10.07 -24.60 8.92
N LYS A 515 10.15 -25.76 8.25
CA LYS A 515 10.36 -27.05 8.92
C LYS A 515 11.72 -27.16 9.61
N SER A 516 12.64 -26.24 9.32
CA SER A 516 13.99 -26.17 9.92
C SER A 516 14.79 -27.46 9.81
N THR A 517 14.60 -28.22 8.72
CA THR A 517 15.33 -29.46 8.41
C THR A 517 16.22 -29.27 7.19
N SER A 518 17.32 -30.02 7.09
CA SER A 518 18.20 -30.01 5.91
C SER A 518 17.43 -30.41 4.64
N ALA A 519 16.55 -31.40 4.72
CA ALA A 519 15.71 -31.83 3.63
C ALA A 519 14.74 -30.70 3.19
N GLY A 520 14.09 -30.03 4.13
CA GLY A 520 13.21 -28.90 3.85
C GLY A 520 13.96 -27.73 3.18
N THR A 521 15.17 -27.42 3.66
CA THR A 521 16.00 -26.39 3.03
C THR A 521 16.39 -26.76 1.59
N ALA A 522 16.74 -28.03 1.33
CA ALA A 522 17.04 -28.50 -0.03
C ALA A 522 15.82 -28.42 -0.96
N MET A 523 14.63 -28.77 -0.47
CA MET A 523 13.38 -28.63 -1.22
C MET A 523 13.07 -27.17 -1.52
N ALA A 524 13.24 -26.28 -0.54
CA ALA A 524 13.05 -24.83 -0.73
C ALA A 524 13.97 -24.27 -1.81
N ILE A 525 15.25 -24.68 -1.85
CA ILE A 525 16.21 -24.28 -2.90
C ILE A 525 15.68 -24.72 -4.27
N GLU A 526 15.22 -25.97 -4.40
CA GLU A 526 14.75 -26.46 -5.71
C GLU A 526 13.49 -25.76 -6.16
N ASP A 527 12.53 -25.50 -5.29
CA ASP A 527 11.33 -24.74 -5.61
C ASP A 527 11.66 -23.30 -6.04
N MET A 528 12.60 -22.62 -5.34
CA MET A 528 13.07 -21.30 -5.74
C MET A 528 13.80 -21.31 -7.08
N ARG A 529 14.62 -22.33 -7.36
CA ARG A 529 15.26 -22.49 -8.68
C ARG A 529 14.25 -22.72 -9.78
N ARG A 530 13.17 -23.46 -9.53
CA ARG A 530 12.07 -23.64 -10.48
C ARG A 530 11.34 -22.35 -10.73
N LEU A 531 11.04 -21.59 -9.68
CA LEU A 531 10.43 -20.26 -9.77
C LEU A 531 11.25 -19.33 -10.69
N LEU A 532 12.56 -19.24 -10.49
CA LEU A 532 13.44 -18.39 -11.31
C LEU A 532 13.49 -18.78 -12.80
N ARG A 533 13.07 -20.01 -13.16
CA ARG A 533 12.93 -20.45 -14.55
C ARG A 533 11.58 -20.11 -15.18
N THR A 534 10.57 -19.83 -14.39
CA THR A 534 9.18 -19.69 -14.87
C THR A 534 8.70 -18.25 -14.93
N THR A 535 9.31 -17.32 -14.21
CA THR A 535 8.89 -15.93 -14.12
C THR A 535 10.07 -14.99 -13.89
N ALA A 536 9.86 -13.70 -14.16
CA ALA A 536 10.79 -12.67 -13.70
C ALA A 536 10.77 -12.63 -12.16
N PRO A 537 11.91 -12.89 -11.49
CA PRO A 537 11.98 -12.86 -10.04
C PRO A 537 11.92 -11.42 -9.53
N ASN A 538 11.36 -11.26 -8.34
CA ASN A 538 11.46 -10.01 -7.59
C ASN A 538 12.69 -10.06 -6.64
N ILE A 539 12.96 -8.93 -6.00
CA ILE A 539 14.11 -8.81 -5.08
C ILE A 539 14.04 -9.84 -3.93
N ASP A 540 12.85 -10.08 -3.37
CA ASP A 540 12.67 -11.03 -2.26
C ASP A 540 13.00 -12.46 -2.67
N ASP A 541 12.73 -12.83 -3.92
CA ASP A 541 13.06 -14.16 -4.45
C ASP A 541 14.59 -14.38 -4.51
N TYR A 542 15.32 -13.35 -4.93
CA TYR A 542 16.78 -13.38 -4.96
C TYR A 542 17.38 -13.43 -3.55
N LEU A 543 16.92 -12.56 -2.66
CA LEU A 543 17.40 -12.53 -1.27
C LEU A 543 17.14 -13.84 -0.56
N PHE A 544 15.93 -14.41 -0.72
CA PHE A 544 15.58 -15.68 -0.09
C PHE A 544 16.43 -16.84 -0.62
N LEU A 545 16.62 -16.94 -1.93
CA LEU A 545 17.49 -18.00 -2.50
C LEU A 545 18.94 -17.79 -2.11
N GLY A 546 19.43 -16.56 -2.07
CA GLY A 546 20.76 -16.22 -1.58
C GLY A 546 20.99 -16.67 -0.14
N ASP A 547 20.04 -16.37 0.77
CA ASP A 547 20.10 -16.83 2.16
C ASP A 547 20.09 -18.38 2.28
N LEU A 548 19.25 -19.06 1.48
CA LEU A 548 19.22 -20.53 1.46
C LEU A 548 20.57 -21.13 1.00
N TYR A 549 21.20 -20.53 0.00
CA TYR A 549 22.54 -20.98 -0.45
C TYR A 549 23.60 -20.74 0.61
N ALA A 550 23.64 -19.55 1.21
CA ALA A 550 24.59 -19.23 2.27
C ALA A 550 24.45 -20.19 3.48
N ARG A 551 23.21 -20.45 3.92
CA ARG A 551 22.94 -21.42 5.03
C ARG A 551 23.34 -22.85 4.72
N THR A 552 23.45 -23.20 3.45
CA THR A 552 23.86 -24.55 3.01
C THR A 552 25.29 -24.59 2.52
N GLN A 553 26.11 -23.57 2.86
CA GLN A 553 27.52 -23.48 2.53
C GLN A 553 27.78 -23.53 1.01
N GLN A 554 26.93 -22.85 0.23
CA GLN A 554 27.01 -22.73 -1.23
C GLN A 554 27.23 -21.26 -1.60
N GLU A 555 28.20 -20.60 -0.97
CA GLU A 555 28.43 -19.15 -1.03
C GLU A 555 28.68 -18.65 -2.48
N GLU A 556 29.35 -19.41 -3.34
CA GLU A 556 29.53 -19.03 -4.74
C GLU A 556 28.20 -18.92 -5.49
N LYS A 557 27.23 -19.79 -5.17
CA LYS A 557 25.89 -19.69 -5.75
C LYS A 557 25.10 -18.53 -5.12
N ALA A 558 25.28 -18.27 -3.82
CA ALA A 558 24.70 -17.12 -3.15
C ALA A 558 25.18 -15.83 -3.79
N VAL A 559 26.48 -15.66 -3.96
CA VAL A 559 27.09 -14.51 -4.66
C VAL A 559 26.50 -14.35 -6.07
N SER A 560 26.45 -15.44 -6.85
CA SER A 560 25.91 -15.38 -8.22
C SER A 560 24.46 -14.89 -8.30
N ILE A 561 23.62 -15.26 -7.35
CA ILE A 561 22.21 -14.83 -7.28
C ILE A 561 22.10 -13.40 -6.76
N LEU A 562 22.87 -13.04 -5.73
CA LEU A 562 22.85 -11.72 -5.12
C LEU A 562 23.45 -10.63 -6.04
N GLU A 563 24.42 -10.97 -6.90
CA GLU A 563 24.90 -10.05 -7.94
C GLU A 563 23.81 -9.73 -8.98
N LYS A 564 22.96 -10.70 -9.32
CA LYS A 564 21.77 -10.43 -10.15
C LYS A 564 20.78 -9.52 -9.40
N ALA A 565 20.57 -9.76 -8.11
CA ALA A 565 19.74 -8.91 -7.26
C ALA A 565 20.27 -7.46 -7.24
N ARG A 566 21.58 -7.27 -7.03
CA ARG A 566 22.24 -5.96 -7.03
C ARG A 566 22.07 -5.22 -8.35
N SER A 567 22.22 -5.93 -9.47
CA SER A 567 22.09 -5.35 -10.80
C SER A 567 20.64 -4.95 -11.14
N SER A 568 19.64 -5.73 -10.70
CA SER A 568 18.23 -5.47 -10.98
C SER A 568 17.55 -4.54 -9.98
N SER A 569 18.08 -4.44 -8.77
CA SER A 569 17.47 -3.71 -7.66
C SER A 569 18.55 -3.09 -6.75
N PRO A 570 19.27 -2.05 -7.25
CA PRO A 570 20.45 -1.51 -6.58
C PRO A 570 20.18 -0.80 -5.25
N TYR A 571 18.92 -0.45 -4.97
CA TYR A 571 18.54 0.32 -3.78
C TYR A 571 18.02 -0.55 -2.63
N PHE A 572 18.53 -1.79 -2.50
CA PHE A 572 18.23 -2.69 -1.39
C PHE A 572 19.49 -2.98 -0.59
N ARG A 573 19.59 -2.41 0.62
CA ARG A 573 20.76 -2.53 1.50
C ARG A 573 21.11 -3.97 1.86
N GLU A 574 20.11 -4.82 1.98
CA GLU A 574 20.26 -6.24 2.34
C GLU A 574 21.10 -7.01 1.31
N VAL A 575 21.06 -6.62 0.05
CA VAL A 575 21.85 -7.23 -1.02
C VAL A 575 23.34 -7.00 -0.76
N TYR A 576 23.72 -5.78 -0.38
CA TYR A 576 25.11 -5.40 -0.11
C TYR A 576 25.64 -6.08 1.16
N GLU A 577 24.81 -6.17 2.19
CA GLU A 577 25.16 -6.86 3.44
C GLU A 577 25.41 -8.35 3.20
N MET A 578 24.52 -9.01 2.46
CA MET A 578 24.63 -10.45 2.16
C MET A 578 25.82 -10.72 1.23
N LEU A 579 25.96 -9.97 0.14
CA LEU A 579 27.10 -10.11 -0.78
C LEU A 579 28.44 -9.92 -0.06
N ALA A 580 28.56 -8.89 0.77
CA ALA A 580 29.79 -8.66 1.51
C ALA A 580 30.11 -9.81 2.46
N SER A 581 29.10 -10.34 3.15
CA SER A 581 29.26 -11.49 4.05
C SER A 581 29.71 -12.75 3.30
N ASP A 582 29.08 -13.05 2.15
CA ASP A 582 29.42 -14.22 1.34
C ASP A 582 30.81 -14.09 0.71
N TYR A 583 31.18 -12.91 0.19
CA TYR A 583 32.55 -12.65 -0.30
C TYR A 583 33.61 -12.80 0.80
N MET A 584 33.30 -12.33 2.03
CA MET A 584 34.22 -12.51 3.16
C MET A 584 34.37 -13.98 3.56
N THR A 585 33.29 -14.77 3.54
CA THR A 585 33.31 -16.22 3.80
C THR A 585 34.18 -16.94 2.75
N LEU A 586 34.13 -16.50 1.50
CA LEU A 586 34.96 -17.00 0.42
C LEU A 586 36.39 -16.44 0.45
N SER A 587 36.79 -15.65 1.46
CA SER A 587 38.08 -14.93 1.55
C SER A 587 38.34 -13.96 0.38
N ARG A 588 37.27 -13.54 -0.34
CA ARG A 588 37.31 -12.58 -1.44
C ARG A 588 37.19 -11.15 -0.91
N TYR A 589 38.09 -10.75 -0.03
CA TYR A 589 38.01 -9.48 0.72
C TYR A 589 38.01 -8.23 -0.17
N ARG A 590 38.70 -8.25 -1.34
CA ARG A 590 38.69 -7.14 -2.29
C ARG A 590 37.30 -6.91 -2.87
N ASP A 591 36.61 -7.99 -3.23
CA ASP A 591 35.23 -7.91 -3.76
C ASP A 591 34.25 -7.46 -2.65
N ALA A 592 34.44 -7.97 -1.43
CA ALA A 592 33.67 -7.53 -0.27
C ALA A 592 33.80 -6.02 -0.03
N LEU A 593 35.02 -5.50 -0.03
CA LEU A 593 35.30 -4.06 0.16
C LEU A 593 34.70 -3.20 -0.96
N ALA A 594 34.77 -3.65 -2.22
CA ALA A 594 34.14 -2.93 -3.33
C ALA A 594 32.63 -2.84 -3.19
N VAL A 595 31.96 -3.94 -2.82
CA VAL A 595 30.52 -3.98 -2.57
C VAL A 595 30.13 -3.13 -1.36
N LEU A 596 30.90 -3.21 -0.27
CA LEU A 596 30.67 -2.41 0.94
C LEU A 596 30.84 -0.91 0.68
N GLN A 597 31.85 -0.51 -0.10
CA GLN A 597 32.04 0.88 -0.47
C GLN A 597 30.82 1.41 -1.23
N GLN A 598 30.35 0.68 -2.24
CA GLN A 598 29.15 1.04 -3.00
C GLN A 598 27.90 1.07 -2.10
N GLY A 599 27.77 0.08 -1.22
CA GLY A 599 26.65 0.02 -0.28
C GLY A 599 26.61 1.22 0.67
N ILE A 600 27.75 1.62 1.23
CA ILE A 600 27.87 2.78 2.13
C ILE A 600 27.59 4.11 1.40
N GLU A 601 27.97 4.23 0.12
CA GLU A 601 27.63 5.41 -0.68
C GLU A 601 26.10 5.55 -0.88
N LEU A 602 25.39 4.43 -1.04
CA LEU A 602 23.94 4.42 -1.21
C LEU A 602 23.18 4.51 0.13
N PHE A 603 23.75 3.94 1.20
CA PHE A 603 23.15 3.79 2.53
C PHE A 603 24.15 4.24 3.62
N PRO A 604 24.49 5.53 3.70
CA PRO A 604 25.50 6.02 4.65
C PRO A 604 25.08 5.89 6.12
N ASP A 605 23.79 5.70 6.36
CA ASP A 605 23.18 5.48 7.66
C ASP A 605 23.26 4.02 8.16
N ASP A 606 23.71 3.09 7.32
CA ASP A 606 23.70 1.66 7.64
C ASP A 606 24.91 1.23 8.47
N LEU A 607 24.70 1.10 9.78
CA LEU A 607 25.75 0.72 10.74
C LEU A 607 26.32 -0.69 10.46
N LYS A 608 25.53 -1.59 9.87
CA LYS A 608 25.96 -2.96 9.58
C LYS A 608 26.94 -3.00 8.42
N LEU A 609 26.71 -2.20 7.37
CA LEU A 609 27.67 -2.04 6.27
C LEU A 609 29.00 -1.45 6.76
N HIS A 610 28.95 -0.43 7.62
CA HIS A 610 30.14 0.14 8.24
C HIS A 610 30.90 -0.88 9.10
N ALA A 611 30.19 -1.68 9.90
CA ALA A 611 30.81 -2.73 10.72
C ALA A 611 31.44 -3.83 9.86
N LEU A 612 30.77 -4.27 8.80
CA LEU A 612 31.32 -5.24 7.85
C LEU A 612 32.57 -4.70 7.15
N LYS A 613 32.55 -3.41 6.74
CA LYS A 613 33.71 -2.78 6.11
C LYS A 613 34.91 -2.76 7.07
N LYS A 614 34.72 -2.32 8.32
CA LYS A 614 35.78 -2.32 9.34
C LYS A 614 36.35 -3.72 9.56
N ARG A 615 35.52 -4.75 9.56
CA ARG A 615 35.96 -6.15 9.67
C ARG A 615 36.75 -6.60 8.44
N ALA A 616 36.31 -6.28 7.23
CA ALA A 616 37.00 -6.62 6.01
C ALA A 616 38.38 -5.92 5.90
N ASP A 617 38.46 -4.62 6.25
CA ASP A 617 39.68 -3.84 6.31
C ASP A 617 40.71 -4.46 7.28
N SER A 618 40.25 -4.91 8.48
CA SER A 618 41.14 -5.49 9.49
C SER A 618 41.84 -6.77 9.03
N VAL A 619 41.23 -7.56 8.16
CA VAL A 619 41.81 -8.79 7.62
C VAL A 619 42.76 -8.51 6.46
N THR A 620 42.46 -7.49 5.65
CA THR A 620 43.31 -7.10 4.51
C THR A 620 44.59 -6.38 4.93
N LEU A 621 44.63 -5.76 6.11
CA LEU A 621 45.78 -5.04 6.65
C LEU A 621 46.77 -5.94 7.40
N VAL A 622 46.48 -7.22 7.63
CA VAL A 622 47.43 -8.18 8.23
C VAL A 622 48.34 -8.65 7.09
N PRO A 623 49.64 -8.33 7.11
CA PRO A 623 50.57 -8.88 6.13
C PRO A 623 50.60 -10.40 6.24
N VAL A 624 50.44 -11.07 5.12
CA VAL A 624 50.71 -12.53 5.04
C VAL A 624 52.18 -12.72 5.42
N GLN A 625 52.42 -13.23 6.65
CA GLN A 625 53.75 -13.62 7.10
C GLN A 625 54.25 -14.85 6.35
#